data_b08b6e89eb97797f2027ac703d110471
#
_entry.id   b08b6e89eb97797f2027ac703d110471
#
_cell.length_a   1.000
_cell.length_b   1.000
_cell.length_c   1.000
_cell.angle_alpha   90.00
_cell.angle_beta   90.00
_cell.angle_gamma   90.00
#
_symmetry.space_group_name_H-M   'P 1'
#
loop_
_entity.id
_entity.type
_entity.pdbx_description
1 polymer ?
#
loop_
_entity_poly.entity_id
_entity_poly.type
_entity_poly.pdbx_seq_one_letter_code
_entity_poly.pdbx_strand_id
1 'polypeptide(L)'
;MEDLLIKVKNRIDEYLEFDSSILFEKCDYLEIFGGAVRDSIADMEIHDIDILALPESSKKCCKILELKGYKFLPEINGKDIQSMYSDIHYIFEPWNFMNKNFKRVQIIRPTHDKEDTIKNSVRYSDYDGKPIPNFKFVNSSGFFETMKQVDLSCCGVSYNGKEIKENFKDAILHCRYKYYVENKFAKMYNNGRCCSRKSKLSDRGWIDVDFLNEEEKINFERLKKLEYILDDCW
;
A
#
# COMPACT_ATOMS: atom_id res chain seq x y z
N MET A 1 5.44 -14.15 -14.60
CA MET A 1 4.44 -13.23 -13.98
C MET A 1 3.18 -13.95 -13.50
N GLU A 2 2.62 -14.87 -14.26
CA GLU A 2 1.41 -15.63 -13.87
C GLU A 2 1.57 -16.35 -12.53
N ASP A 3 2.68 -17.05 -12.31
CA ASP A 3 2.98 -17.75 -11.05
C ASP A 3 3.02 -16.80 -9.84
N LEU A 4 3.55 -15.57 -10.03
CA LEU A 4 3.61 -14.57 -8.96
C LEU A 4 2.22 -14.05 -8.60
N LEU A 5 1.38 -13.82 -9.60
CA LEU A 5 0.00 -13.39 -9.41
C LEU A 5 -0.81 -14.43 -8.62
N ILE A 6 -0.69 -15.70 -9.01
CA ILE A 6 -1.33 -16.83 -8.32
C ILE A 6 -0.81 -16.93 -6.87
N LYS A 7 0.49 -16.80 -6.67
CA LYS A 7 1.11 -16.81 -5.34
C LYS A 7 0.54 -15.70 -4.45
N VAL A 8 0.53 -14.46 -4.93
CA VAL A 8 0.00 -13.31 -4.17
C VAL A 8 -1.47 -13.51 -3.84
N LYS A 9 -2.28 -13.92 -4.82
CA LYS A 9 -3.70 -14.22 -4.60
C LYS A 9 -3.88 -15.26 -3.50
N ASN A 10 -3.22 -16.41 -3.60
CA ASN A 10 -3.39 -17.51 -2.65
C ASN A 10 -3.01 -17.09 -1.21
N ARG A 11 -1.96 -16.32 -1.04
CA ARG A 11 -1.54 -15.84 0.28
C ARG A 11 -2.51 -14.81 0.87
N ILE A 12 -3.08 -13.94 0.03
CA ILE A 12 -4.13 -13.02 0.43
C ILE A 12 -5.40 -13.78 0.83
N ASP A 13 -5.81 -14.77 0.04
CA ASP A 13 -6.98 -15.62 0.31
C ASP A 13 -6.81 -16.40 1.63
N GLU A 14 -5.62 -16.98 1.85
CA GLU A 14 -5.29 -17.65 3.10
C GLU A 14 -5.39 -16.70 4.30
N TYR A 15 -4.86 -15.49 4.18
CA TYR A 15 -4.97 -14.49 5.24
C TYR A 15 -6.41 -14.06 5.48
N LEU A 16 -7.18 -13.78 4.43
CA LEU A 16 -8.57 -13.37 4.53
C LEU A 16 -9.52 -14.50 4.97
N GLU A 17 -9.11 -15.76 4.82
CA GLU A 17 -9.94 -16.95 5.07
C GLU A 17 -11.13 -17.06 4.12
N PHE A 18 -11.03 -16.39 2.96
CA PHE A 18 -12.01 -16.49 1.86
C PHE A 18 -11.37 -16.08 0.53
N ASP A 19 -12.01 -16.46 -0.58
CA ASP A 19 -11.56 -16.08 -1.93
C ASP A 19 -11.72 -14.58 -2.16
N SER A 20 -10.58 -13.87 -2.26
CA SER A 20 -10.52 -12.42 -2.46
C SER A 20 -11.12 -11.97 -3.80
N SER A 21 -11.29 -12.86 -4.78
CA SER A 21 -11.89 -12.53 -6.07
C SER A 21 -13.25 -11.85 -5.92
N ILE A 22 -14.02 -12.22 -4.90
CA ILE A 22 -15.33 -11.62 -4.62
C ILE A 22 -15.24 -10.11 -4.35
N LEU A 23 -14.13 -9.63 -3.79
CA LEU A 23 -13.92 -8.20 -3.55
C LEU A 23 -13.77 -7.46 -4.89
N PHE A 24 -12.94 -8.00 -5.79
CA PHE A 24 -12.66 -7.39 -7.08
C PHE A 24 -13.83 -7.51 -8.07
N GLU A 25 -14.62 -8.57 -8.00
CA GLU A 25 -15.83 -8.75 -8.83
C GLU A 25 -16.97 -7.81 -8.44
N LYS A 26 -17.09 -7.48 -7.17
CA LYS A 26 -18.22 -6.66 -6.65
C LYS A 26 -17.87 -5.19 -6.48
N CYS A 27 -16.58 -4.85 -6.46
CA CYS A 27 -16.08 -3.49 -6.23
C CYS A 27 -15.32 -3.00 -7.45
N ASP A 28 -15.82 -1.95 -8.11
CA ASP A 28 -15.28 -1.45 -9.38
C ASP A 28 -13.87 -0.87 -9.27
N TYR A 29 -13.56 -0.23 -8.15
CA TYR A 29 -12.27 0.41 -7.89
C TYR A 29 -11.77 0.01 -6.51
N LEU A 30 -10.99 -1.07 -6.50
CA LEU A 30 -10.40 -1.63 -5.31
C LEU A 30 -9.01 -2.15 -5.61
N GLU A 31 -8.04 -1.81 -4.75
CA GLU A 31 -6.69 -2.38 -4.78
C GLU A 31 -6.26 -2.76 -3.36
N ILE A 32 -5.67 -3.93 -3.19
CA ILE A 32 -4.88 -4.30 -2.01
C ILE A 32 -3.48 -3.79 -2.26
N PHE A 33 -2.84 -3.13 -1.28
CA PHE A 33 -1.55 -2.50 -1.50
C PHE A 33 -0.58 -2.63 -0.32
N GLY A 34 0.68 -2.28 -0.56
CA GLY A 34 1.69 -2.14 0.48
C GLY A 34 2.10 -3.44 1.14
N GLY A 35 1.97 -3.51 2.47
CA GLY A 35 2.50 -4.57 3.32
C GLY A 35 2.06 -5.97 2.93
N ALA A 36 0.77 -6.18 2.70
CA ALA A 36 0.22 -7.49 2.37
C ALA A 36 0.77 -8.04 1.03
N VAL A 37 0.81 -7.19 -0.01
CA VAL A 37 1.34 -7.60 -1.32
C VAL A 37 2.85 -7.83 -1.25
N ARG A 38 3.59 -6.91 -0.61
CA ARG A 38 5.03 -7.05 -0.34
C ARG A 38 5.35 -8.38 0.34
N ASP A 39 4.67 -8.67 1.45
CA ASP A 39 4.94 -9.84 2.28
C ASP A 39 4.52 -11.13 1.57
N SER A 40 3.49 -11.07 0.71
CA SER A 40 3.12 -12.19 -0.17
C SER A 40 4.22 -12.49 -1.20
N ILE A 41 4.80 -11.49 -1.82
CA ILE A 41 5.91 -11.66 -2.78
C ILE A 41 7.14 -12.23 -2.07
N ALA A 42 7.46 -11.70 -0.89
CA ALA A 42 8.64 -12.04 -0.10
C ALA A 42 8.53 -13.35 0.71
N ASP A 43 7.43 -14.11 0.60
CA ASP A 43 7.14 -15.30 1.42
C ASP A 43 7.15 -15.04 2.93
N MET A 44 6.70 -13.87 3.33
CA MET A 44 6.64 -13.45 4.73
C MET A 44 5.21 -13.47 5.26
N GLU A 45 5.05 -13.57 6.57
CA GLU A 45 3.74 -13.51 7.20
C GLU A 45 3.06 -12.16 6.95
N ILE A 46 1.79 -12.20 6.52
CA ILE A 46 0.92 -11.02 6.38
C ILE A 46 0.36 -10.68 7.75
N HIS A 47 0.53 -9.44 8.20
CA HIS A 47 0.03 -8.98 9.51
C HIS A 47 -1.31 -8.26 9.42
N ASP A 48 -1.51 -7.53 8.33
CA ASP A 48 -2.74 -6.78 8.02
C ASP A 48 -2.90 -6.62 6.51
N ILE A 49 -4.10 -6.30 6.07
CA ILE A 49 -4.39 -5.98 4.67
C ILE A 49 -4.92 -4.56 4.59
N ASP A 50 -4.24 -3.74 3.82
CA ASP A 50 -4.68 -2.40 3.45
C ASP A 50 -5.37 -2.44 2.08
N ILE A 51 -6.62 -1.95 2.02
CA ILE A 51 -7.44 -1.89 0.82
C ILE A 51 -7.71 -0.42 0.48
N LEU A 52 -7.32 -0.01 -0.72
CA LEU A 52 -7.76 1.26 -1.30
C LEU A 52 -9.08 1.03 -2.03
N ALA A 53 -10.10 1.82 -1.71
CA ALA A 53 -11.40 1.71 -2.36
C ALA A 53 -12.08 3.07 -2.49
N LEU A 54 -12.74 3.32 -3.62
CA LEU A 54 -13.63 4.48 -3.77
C LEU A 54 -14.87 4.34 -2.88
N PRO A 55 -15.60 5.44 -2.57
CA PRO A 55 -16.68 5.45 -1.59
C PRO A 55 -17.72 4.35 -1.79
N GLU A 56 -18.20 4.14 -3.01
CA GLU A 56 -19.19 3.09 -3.30
C GLU A 56 -18.60 1.68 -3.19
N SER A 57 -17.37 1.49 -3.67
CA SER A 57 -16.65 0.22 -3.53
C SER A 57 -16.33 -0.09 -2.08
N SER A 58 -15.98 0.92 -1.26
CA SER A 58 -15.73 0.73 0.17
C SER A 58 -16.97 0.24 0.91
N LYS A 59 -18.17 0.79 0.61
CA LYS A 59 -19.44 0.32 1.19
C LYS A 59 -19.73 -1.15 0.83
N LYS A 60 -19.50 -1.53 -0.44
CA LYS A 60 -19.65 -2.92 -0.89
C LYS A 60 -18.64 -3.84 -0.20
N CYS A 61 -17.38 -3.41 -0.11
CA CYS A 61 -16.30 -4.14 0.57
C CYS A 61 -16.63 -4.39 2.05
N CYS A 62 -17.12 -3.38 2.79
CA CYS A 62 -17.55 -3.53 4.17
C CYS A 62 -18.60 -4.62 4.32
N LYS A 63 -19.65 -4.61 3.49
CA LYS A 63 -20.70 -5.63 3.53
C LYS A 63 -20.15 -7.03 3.28
N ILE A 64 -19.21 -7.17 2.35
CA ILE A 64 -18.56 -8.47 2.09
C ILE A 64 -17.76 -8.92 3.31
N LEU A 65 -16.96 -8.06 3.90
CA LEU A 65 -16.17 -8.37 5.11
C LEU A 65 -17.09 -8.79 6.27
N GLU A 66 -18.18 -8.08 6.50
CA GLU A 66 -19.18 -8.42 7.54
C GLU A 66 -19.79 -9.80 7.28
N LEU A 67 -20.20 -10.11 6.05
CA LEU A 67 -20.70 -11.42 5.65
C LEU A 67 -19.67 -12.55 5.82
N LYS A 68 -18.38 -12.22 5.74
CA LYS A 68 -17.26 -13.14 5.98
C LYS A 68 -16.80 -13.19 7.45
N GLY A 69 -17.57 -12.57 8.35
CA GLY A 69 -17.34 -12.64 9.80
C GLY A 69 -16.35 -11.61 10.35
N TYR A 70 -15.99 -10.61 9.57
CA TYR A 70 -15.22 -9.47 10.06
C TYR A 70 -16.14 -8.48 10.78
N LYS A 71 -15.67 -7.92 11.89
CA LYS A 71 -16.39 -6.91 12.65
C LYS A 71 -15.71 -5.55 12.48
N PHE A 72 -16.50 -4.52 12.29
CA PHE A 72 -16.02 -3.15 12.28
C PHE A 72 -15.52 -2.74 13.67
N LEU A 73 -14.38 -2.05 13.73
CA LEU A 73 -13.74 -1.58 14.96
C LEU A 73 -13.76 -0.05 15.03
N PRO A 74 -14.81 0.56 15.57
CA PRO A 74 -14.95 2.02 15.61
C PRO A 74 -13.91 2.70 16.50
N GLU A 75 -13.41 2.04 17.53
CA GLU A 75 -12.53 2.62 18.55
C GLU A 75 -11.10 2.89 18.05
N ILE A 76 -10.67 2.20 17.01
CA ILE A 76 -9.33 2.40 16.41
C ILE A 76 -9.31 3.65 15.52
N ASN A 77 -10.48 4.15 15.13
CA ASN A 77 -10.58 5.25 14.16
C ASN A 77 -10.38 6.66 14.76
N GLY A 78 -10.30 6.82 16.07
CA GLY A 78 -10.51 8.13 16.68
C GLY A 78 -9.30 8.88 17.21
N LYS A 79 -8.24 8.24 17.68
CA LYS A 79 -7.19 8.95 18.43
C LYS A 79 -5.78 8.83 17.88
N ASP A 80 -5.38 7.67 17.39
CA ASP A 80 -3.98 7.47 16.93
C ASP A 80 -3.75 7.93 15.48
N ILE A 81 -4.81 7.99 14.70
CA ILE A 81 -4.72 8.43 13.31
C ILE A 81 -4.69 9.95 13.20
N GLN A 82 -5.32 10.68 14.13
CA GLN A 82 -5.29 12.15 14.12
C GLN A 82 -3.89 12.74 14.22
N SER A 83 -2.98 12.11 14.98
CA SER A 83 -1.58 12.57 15.05
C SER A 83 -0.73 12.18 13.83
N MET A 84 -1.20 11.22 13.06
CA MET A 84 -0.43 10.60 11.98
C MET A 84 -0.55 11.33 10.64
N TYR A 85 -1.65 12.04 10.40
CA TYR A 85 -1.97 12.67 9.11
C TYR A 85 -2.60 14.05 9.32
N SER A 86 -2.01 14.90 10.18
CA SER A 86 -2.65 16.18 10.55
C SER A 86 -3.12 16.99 9.35
N ASP A 87 -2.43 16.89 8.21
CA ASP A 87 -2.76 17.64 6.99
C ASP A 87 -3.50 16.80 5.91
N ILE A 88 -3.48 15.46 6.02
CA ILE A 88 -4.14 14.54 5.08
C ILE A 88 -5.47 14.00 5.65
N HIS A 89 -5.74 14.17 6.94
CA HIS A 89 -6.92 13.64 7.64
C HIS A 89 -8.26 14.02 7.06
N TYR A 90 -8.33 15.18 6.43
CA TYR A 90 -9.57 15.65 5.81
C TYR A 90 -9.90 14.97 4.48
N ILE A 91 -8.97 14.13 3.96
CA ILE A 91 -9.12 13.55 2.62
C ILE A 91 -9.41 12.05 2.67
N PHE A 92 -8.91 11.33 3.70
CA PHE A 92 -9.04 9.88 3.78
C PHE A 92 -9.56 9.43 5.14
N GLU A 93 -10.47 8.49 5.11
CA GLU A 93 -11.01 7.82 6.29
C GLU A 93 -10.67 6.34 6.25
N PRO A 94 -9.90 5.83 7.22
CA PRO A 94 -9.67 4.41 7.35
C PRO A 94 -10.80 3.74 8.13
N TRP A 95 -11.32 2.64 7.60
CA TRP A 95 -12.26 1.77 8.29
C TRP A 95 -11.57 0.46 8.64
N ASN A 96 -11.48 0.16 9.93
CA ASN A 96 -10.81 -1.02 10.45
C ASN A 96 -11.77 -2.15 10.74
N PHE A 97 -11.37 -3.36 10.35
CA PHE A 97 -12.10 -4.60 10.54
C PHE A 97 -11.21 -5.66 11.15
N MET A 98 -11.78 -6.58 11.92
CA MET A 98 -11.11 -7.74 12.49
C MET A 98 -12.04 -8.93 12.51
N ASN A 99 -11.55 -10.12 12.18
CA ASN A 99 -12.30 -11.35 12.34
C ASN A 99 -11.99 -12.04 13.69
N LYS A 100 -12.65 -13.17 13.96
CA LYS A 100 -12.47 -13.97 15.18
C LYS A 100 -11.03 -14.52 15.36
N ASN A 101 -10.26 -14.62 14.30
CA ASN A 101 -8.88 -15.11 14.30
C ASN A 101 -7.86 -13.93 14.34
N PHE A 102 -8.32 -12.74 14.71
CA PHE A 102 -7.51 -11.52 14.82
C PHE A 102 -6.86 -11.07 13.50
N LYS A 103 -7.39 -11.51 12.35
CA LYS A 103 -6.96 -11.01 11.04
C LYS A 103 -7.53 -9.62 10.82
N ARG A 104 -6.67 -8.65 10.49
CA ARG A 104 -7.01 -7.23 10.36
C ARG A 104 -7.10 -6.81 8.91
N VAL A 105 -8.15 -6.09 8.59
CA VAL A 105 -8.33 -5.44 7.27
C VAL A 105 -8.62 -3.98 7.51
N GLN A 106 -7.92 -3.10 6.81
CA GLN A 106 -8.18 -1.67 6.79
C GLN A 106 -8.64 -1.24 5.40
N ILE A 107 -9.80 -0.60 5.31
CA ILE A 107 -10.27 0.02 4.07
C ILE A 107 -9.96 1.52 4.15
N ILE A 108 -9.21 2.04 3.20
CA ILE A 108 -8.87 3.44 3.07
C ILE A 108 -9.69 4.03 1.92
N ARG A 109 -10.51 5.01 2.23
CA ARG A 109 -11.40 5.68 1.27
C ARG A 109 -11.27 7.19 1.34
N PRO A 110 -11.56 7.93 0.27
CA PRO A 110 -11.71 9.38 0.33
C PRO A 110 -12.94 9.77 1.16
N THR A 111 -12.82 10.83 1.97
CA THR A 111 -13.90 11.30 2.86
C THR A 111 -14.98 12.09 2.13
N HIS A 112 -14.69 12.60 0.93
CA HIS A 112 -15.61 13.45 0.17
C HIS A 112 -15.92 12.85 -1.20
N ASP A 113 -17.20 12.77 -1.50
CA ASP A 113 -17.72 12.27 -2.79
C ASP A 113 -17.69 13.33 -3.90
N LYS A 114 -17.36 14.61 -3.61
CA LYS A 114 -17.45 15.71 -4.57
C LYS A 114 -16.09 16.34 -4.86
N GLU A 115 -15.75 16.39 -6.14
CA GLU A 115 -14.56 17.05 -6.70
C GLU A 115 -14.38 18.51 -6.22
N ASP A 116 -15.48 19.26 -6.06
CA ASP A 116 -15.44 20.69 -5.76
C ASP A 116 -15.02 21.01 -4.33
N THR A 117 -15.29 20.11 -3.38
CA THR A 117 -14.92 20.32 -1.97
C THR A 117 -13.43 20.13 -1.76
N ILE A 118 -12.82 19.24 -2.52
CA ILE A 118 -11.38 18.98 -2.46
C ILE A 118 -10.58 20.14 -3.08
N LYS A 119 -11.07 20.73 -4.16
CA LYS A 119 -10.41 21.88 -4.82
C LYS A 119 -10.30 23.12 -3.92
N ASN A 120 -11.24 23.31 -2.99
CA ASN A 120 -11.35 24.54 -2.22
C ASN A 120 -10.84 24.43 -0.78
N SER A 121 -10.64 23.24 -0.23
CA SER A 121 -10.35 23.06 1.19
C SER A 121 -8.89 22.71 1.52
N VAL A 122 -8.08 22.31 0.57
CA VAL A 122 -6.72 21.87 0.85
C VAL A 122 -5.72 22.71 0.07
N ARG A 123 -5.18 23.71 0.73
CA ARG A 123 -3.94 24.37 0.29
C ARG A 123 -2.80 23.55 0.87
N TYR A 124 -2.25 22.64 0.07
CA TYR A 124 -0.99 22.02 0.41
C TYR A 124 0.13 23.02 0.25
N SER A 125 0.78 23.33 1.34
CA SER A 125 2.06 24.02 1.33
C SER A 125 3.16 23.04 1.69
N ASP A 126 4.33 23.22 1.09
CA ASP A 126 5.55 22.58 1.55
C ASP A 126 5.94 23.11 2.94
N TYR A 127 7.04 22.60 3.49
CA TYR A 127 7.55 23.02 4.79
C TYR A 127 7.84 24.54 4.89
N ASP A 128 8.02 25.20 3.75
CA ASP A 128 8.27 26.65 3.63
C ASP A 128 6.99 27.45 3.33
N GLY A 129 5.81 26.82 3.38
CA GLY A 129 4.55 27.47 3.09
C GLY A 129 4.27 27.69 1.60
N LYS A 130 5.06 27.10 0.70
CA LYS A 130 4.85 27.20 -0.75
C LYS A 130 3.81 26.17 -1.22
N PRO A 131 2.87 26.55 -2.11
CA PRO A 131 1.91 25.62 -2.67
C PRO A 131 2.64 24.48 -3.39
N ILE A 132 2.33 23.24 -3.05
CA ILE A 132 2.87 22.08 -3.79
C ILE A 132 2.17 22.05 -5.15
N PRO A 133 2.91 22.27 -6.26
CA PRO A 133 2.30 22.26 -7.58
C PRO A 133 1.80 20.85 -7.91
N ASN A 134 0.55 20.77 -8.39
CA ASN A 134 -0.07 19.58 -8.98
C ASN A 134 -0.67 18.52 -8.04
N PHE A 135 -1.02 18.82 -6.79
CA PHE A 135 -1.95 17.99 -6.07
C PHE A 135 -3.37 18.17 -6.63
N LYS A 136 -3.64 17.55 -7.77
CA LYS A 136 -4.98 17.47 -8.34
C LYS A 136 -5.63 16.15 -7.96
N PHE A 137 -6.37 16.12 -6.87
CA PHE A 137 -7.38 15.09 -6.64
C PHE A 137 -8.58 15.37 -7.53
N VAL A 138 -8.57 14.87 -8.74
CA VAL A 138 -9.62 15.22 -9.70
C VAL A 138 -10.40 14.00 -10.16
N ASN A 139 -9.91 12.79 -9.87
CA ASN A 139 -10.59 11.55 -10.27
C ASN A 139 -10.06 10.34 -9.47
N SER A 140 -10.64 9.16 -9.69
CA SER A 140 -10.23 7.89 -9.06
C SER A 140 -8.75 7.57 -9.25
N SER A 141 -8.15 7.92 -10.39
CA SER A 141 -6.72 7.70 -10.63
C SER A 141 -5.86 8.56 -9.70
N GLY A 142 -6.24 9.83 -9.46
CA GLY A 142 -5.51 10.71 -8.55
C GLY A 142 -5.50 10.20 -7.10
N PHE A 143 -6.59 9.60 -6.63
CA PHE A 143 -6.65 8.96 -5.31
C PHE A 143 -5.63 7.83 -5.20
N PHE A 144 -5.68 6.88 -6.13
CA PHE A 144 -4.77 5.74 -6.12
C PHE A 144 -3.31 6.15 -6.30
N GLU A 145 -3.03 7.12 -7.18
CA GLU A 145 -1.67 7.63 -7.40
C GLU A 145 -1.08 8.27 -6.13
N THR A 146 -1.88 9.03 -5.40
CA THR A 146 -1.40 9.67 -4.16
C THR A 146 -1.12 8.66 -3.06
N MET A 147 -2.00 7.69 -2.89
CA MET A 147 -1.81 6.64 -1.88
C MET A 147 -0.64 5.72 -2.21
N LYS A 148 -0.20 5.69 -3.47
CA LYS A 148 0.96 4.94 -3.93
C LYS A 148 2.30 5.64 -3.69
N GLN A 149 2.30 6.89 -3.26
CA GLN A 149 3.52 7.60 -2.84
C GLN A 149 4.02 7.07 -1.49
N VAL A 150 4.62 5.90 -1.54
CA VAL A 150 5.13 5.22 -0.34
C VAL A 150 6.52 5.74 0.03
N ASP A 151 6.83 5.67 1.31
CA ASP A 151 8.11 6.05 1.88
C ASP A 151 9.25 5.05 1.59
N LEU A 152 8.92 3.77 1.39
CA LEU A 152 9.87 2.69 1.08
C LEU A 152 9.45 1.96 -0.19
N SER A 153 10.38 1.75 -1.10
CA SER A 153 10.14 1.15 -2.42
C SER A 153 9.43 -0.20 -2.38
N CYS A 154 9.79 -1.07 -1.44
CA CYS A 154 9.16 -2.38 -1.28
C CYS A 154 7.68 -2.32 -0.88
N CYS A 155 7.19 -1.18 -0.40
CA CYS A 155 5.76 -0.94 -0.16
C CYS A 155 5.03 -0.37 -1.38
N GLY A 156 5.75 -0.11 -2.48
CA GLY A 156 5.21 0.43 -3.72
C GLY A 156 4.60 -0.63 -4.64
N VAL A 157 3.97 -1.64 -4.10
CA VAL A 157 3.29 -2.71 -4.84
C VAL A 157 1.81 -2.73 -4.52
N SER A 158 0.97 -3.04 -5.50
CA SER A 158 -0.47 -3.25 -5.30
C SER A 158 -1.00 -4.41 -6.14
N TYR A 159 -2.16 -4.95 -5.74
CA TYR A 159 -2.85 -6.05 -6.39
C TYR A 159 -4.33 -5.70 -6.57
N ASN A 160 -4.84 -5.81 -7.79
CA ASN A 160 -6.21 -5.44 -8.16
C ASN A 160 -7.09 -6.64 -8.59
N GLY A 161 -6.66 -7.85 -8.28
CA GLY A 161 -7.35 -9.09 -8.67
C GLY A 161 -6.94 -9.63 -10.04
N LYS A 162 -6.30 -8.82 -10.90
CA LYS A 162 -5.90 -9.20 -12.26
C LYS A 162 -4.41 -9.10 -12.50
N GLU A 163 -3.76 -8.17 -11.82
CA GLU A 163 -2.34 -7.88 -11.98
C GLU A 163 -1.73 -7.37 -10.68
N ILE A 164 -0.41 -7.50 -10.57
CA ILE A 164 0.40 -6.84 -9.55
C ILE A 164 1.03 -5.63 -10.22
N LYS A 165 0.81 -4.44 -9.64
CA LYS A 165 1.34 -3.17 -10.14
C LYS A 165 2.52 -2.71 -9.33
N GLU A 166 3.54 -2.21 -10.02
CA GLU A 166 4.62 -1.46 -9.41
C GLU A 166 4.29 0.03 -9.41
N ASN A 167 4.22 0.59 -8.22
CA ASN A 167 4.02 2.03 -7.99
C ASN A 167 5.32 2.73 -7.58
N PHE A 168 6.40 1.95 -7.49
CA PHE A 168 7.76 2.39 -7.32
C PHE A 168 8.65 1.50 -8.19
N LYS A 169 9.61 2.11 -8.85
CA LYS A 169 10.52 1.37 -9.75
C LYS A 169 11.21 0.22 -9.02
N ASP A 170 11.27 -0.94 -9.64
CA ASP A 170 11.89 -2.16 -9.12
C ASP A 170 11.25 -2.68 -7.80
N ALA A 171 10.00 -2.30 -7.49
CA ALA A 171 9.35 -2.66 -6.22
C ALA A 171 9.13 -4.17 -6.06
N ILE A 172 8.76 -4.88 -7.13
CA ILE A 172 8.61 -6.35 -7.10
C ILE A 172 9.96 -7.02 -6.84
N LEU A 173 11.02 -6.59 -7.52
CA LEU A 173 12.38 -7.07 -7.29
C LEU A 173 12.81 -6.82 -5.84
N HIS A 174 12.55 -5.62 -5.32
CA HIS A 174 12.83 -5.31 -3.93
C HIS A 174 12.08 -6.24 -2.97
N CYS A 175 10.83 -6.59 -3.27
CA CYS A 175 10.07 -7.55 -2.46
C CYS A 175 10.68 -8.96 -2.53
N ARG A 176 11.02 -9.46 -3.72
CA ARG A 176 11.58 -10.81 -3.90
C ARG A 176 12.86 -11.03 -3.12
N TYR A 177 13.74 -10.04 -3.12
CA TYR A 177 15.07 -10.14 -2.50
C TYR A 177 15.21 -9.44 -1.15
N LYS A 178 14.09 -8.95 -0.61
CA LYS A 178 14.02 -8.24 0.68
C LYS A 178 14.93 -7.01 0.75
N TYR A 179 14.92 -6.23 -0.32
CA TYR A 179 15.57 -4.94 -0.37
C TYR A 179 14.55 -3.81 -0.23
N TYR A 180 15.00 -2.64 0.15
CA TYR A 180 14.23 -1.40 0.04
C TYR A 180 15.14 -0.20 -0.23
N VAL A 181 14.55 0.81 -0.86
CA VAL A 181 15.12 2.15 -1.05
C VAL A 181 14.18 3.15 -0.42
N GLU A 182 14.74 4.14 0.28
CA GLU A 182 13.94 5.23 0.83
C GLU A 182 13.51 6.20 -0.27
N ASN A 183 12.23 6.50 -0.33
CA ASN A 183 11.71 7.53 -1.19
C ASN A 183 11.99 8.91 -0.61
N LYS A 184 12.98 9.60 -1.16
CA LYS A 184 13.41 10.92 -0.68
C LYS A 184 12.31 11.97 -0.71
N PHE A 185 11.36 11.86 -1.65
CA PHE A 185 10.21 12.77 -1.74
C PHE A 185 9.18 12.50 -0.64
N ALA A 186 8.92 11.24 -0.32
CA ALA A 186 8.02 10.87 0.76
C ALA A 186 8.61 11.13 2.14
N LYS A 187 9.93 11.16 2.27
CA LYS A 187 10.64 11.47 3.51
C LYS A 187 10.30 12.85 4.08
N MET A 188 10.11 13.84 3.21
CA MET A 188 9.74 15.21 3.63
C MET A 188 8.42 15.24 4.42
N TYR A 189 7.51 14.30 4.17
CA TYR A 189 6.19 14.26 4.80
C TYR A 189 6.08 13.26 5.96
N ASN A 190 7.05 12.35 6.15
CA ASN A 190 6.89 11.19 7.03
C ASN A 190 8.10 10.84 7.92
N ASN A 191 8.94 11.80 8.28
CA ASN A 191 10.23 11.56 8.96
C ASN A 191 10.18 10.58 10.15
N GLY A 192 9.19 10.68 11.05
CA GLY A 192 9.10 9.79 12.22
C GLY A 192 8.66 8.37 11.90
N ARG A 193 7.82 8.19 10.87
CA ARG A 193 7.28 6.89 10.48
C ARG A 193 8.24 6.07 9.65
N CYS A 194 8.97 6.73 8.75
CA CYS A 194 9.97 6.08 7.94
C CYS A 194 10.99 5.35 8.84
N CYS A 195 11.46 5.99 9.90
CA CYS A 195 12.37 5.36 10.85
C CYS A 195 11.78 4.11 11.51
N SER A 196 10.52 4.16 11.97
CA SER A 196 9.88 3.01 12.60
C SER A 196 9.61 1.87 11.62
N ARG A 197 9.29 2.18 10.37
CA ARG A 197 9.12 1.17 9.31
C ARG A 197 10.44 0.54 8.90
N LYS A 198 11.50 1.32 8.76
CA LYS A 198 12.86 0.82 8.51
C LYS A 198 13.30 -0.15 9.60
N SER A 199 13.13 0.20 10.89
CA SER A 199 13.42 -0.70 11.99
C SER A 199 12.66 -2.03 11.86
N LYS A 200 11.35 -1.97 11.68
CA LYS A 200 10.51 -3.18 11.49
C LYS A 200 10.96 -4.03 10.29
N LEU A 201 11.36 -3.42 9.19
CA LEU A 201 11.85 -4.16 8.02
C LEU A 201 13.21 -4.78 8.31
N SER A 202 14.12 -4.03 8.93
CA SER A 202 15.44 -4.55 9.33
C SER A 202 15.33 -5.75 10.27
N ASP A 203 14.45 -5.68 11.28
CA ASP A 203 14.17 -6.79 12.21
C ASP A 203 13.63 -8.03 11.49
N ARG A 204 13.06 -7.87 10.31
CA ARG A 204 12.53 -8.93 9.44
C ARG A 204 13.51 -9.35 8.34
N GLY A 205 14.76 -8.91 8.40
CA GLY A 205 15.83 -9.27 7.46
C GLY A 205 15.80 -8.54 6.12
N TRP A 206 15.15 -7.37 6.06
CA TRP A 206 15.21 -6.50 4.89
C TRP A 206 16.45 -5.62 4.91
N ILE A 207 17.00 -5.34 3.73
CA ILE A 207 18.27 -4.61 3.57
C ILE A 207 18.00 -3.28 2.87
N ASP A 208 18.49 -2.19 3.45
CA ASP A 208 18.48 -0.87 2.83
C ASP A 208 19.58 -0.81 1.76
N VAL A 209 19.20 -0.58 0.51
CA VAL A 209 20.13 -0.53 -0.63
C VAL A 209 21.19 0.58 -0.47
N ASP A 210 20.86 1.68 0.21
CA ASP A 210 21.80 2.77 0.43
C ASP A 210 22.97 2.38 1.36
N PHE A 211 22.86 1.29 2.11
CA PHE A 211 23.89 0.79 3.04
C PHE A 211 24.62 -0.47 2.54
N LEU A 212 24.40 -0.91 1.30
CA LEU A 212 25.10 -2.04 0.70
C LEU A 212 26.61 -1.71 0.55
N ASN A 213 27.48 -2.66 0.87
CA ASN A 213 28.89 -2.58 0.50
C ASN A 213 29.08 -2.82 -1.02
N GLU A 214 30.30 -2.68 -1.52
CA GLU A 214 30.56 -2.76 -2.98
C GLU A 214 30.26 -4.15 -3.58
N GLU A 215 30.51 -5.21 -2.85
CA GLU A 215 30.20 -6.58 -3.28
C GLU A 215 28.68 -6.82 -3.34
N GLU A 216 27.98 -6.37 -2.31
CA GLU A 216 26.51 -6.45 -2.23
C GLU A 216 25.85 -5.61 -3.33
N LYS A 217 26.38 -4.42 -3.65
CA LYS A 217 25.91 -3.61 -4.78
C LYS A 217 26.07 -4.32 -6.12
N ILE A 218 27.22 -4.95 -6.35
CA ILE A 218 27.47 -5.73 -7.56
C ILE A 218 26.45 -6.88 -7.65
N ASN A 219 26.19 -7.57 -6.57
CA ASN A 219 25.23 -8.66 -6.54
C ASN A 219 23.79 -8.15 -6.78
N PHE A 220 23.41 -7.05 -6.17
CA PHE A 220 22.11 -6.42 -6.38
C PHE A 220 21.91 -6.01 -7.85
N GLU A 221 22.89 -5.39 -8.48
CA GLU A 221 22.82 -5.02 -9.91
C GLU A 221 22.77 -6.24 -10.83
N ARG A 222 23.40 -7.36 -10.45
CA ARG A 222 23.27 -8.63 -11.19
C ARG A 222 21.84 -9.19 -11.09
N LEU A 223 21.23 -9.16 -9.90
CA LEU A 223 19.85 -9.59 -9.69
C LEU A 223 18.89 -8.76 -10.55
N LYS A 224 19.07 -7.44 -10.58
CA LYS A 224 18.27 -6.56 -11.45
C LYS A 224 18.36 -6.96 -12.92
N LYS A 225 19.58 -7.19 -13.42
CA LYS A 225 19.78 -7.61 -14.81
C LYS A 225 19.11 -8.95 -15.13
N LEU A 226 19.16 -9.91 -14.20
CA LEU A 226 18.52 -11.20 -14.37
C LEU A 226 16.98 -11.09 -14.43
N GLU A 227 16.38 -10.27 -13.58
CA GLU A 227 14.93 -10.03 -13.62
C GLU A 227 14.50 -9.41 -14.95
N TYR A 228 15.20 -8.39 -15.44
CA TYR A 228 14.89 -7.79 -16.75
C TYR A 228 15.00 -8.79 -17.90
N ILE A 229 16.00 -9.69 -17.89
CA ILE A 229 16.14 -10.74 -18.90
C ILE A 229 14.97 -11.73 -18.81
N LEU A 230 14.54 -12.08 -17.62
CA LEU A 230 13.42 -13.01 -17.42
C LEU A 230 12.08 -12.39 -17.82
N ASP A 231 11.88 -11.09 -17.58
CA ASP A 231 10.67 -10.38 -18.00
C ASP A 231 10.59 -10.18 -19.52
N ASP A 232 11.74 -10.03 -20.21
CA ASP A 232 11.82 -9.91 -21.67
C ASP A 232 11.66 -11.26 -22.40
N CYS A 233 11.75 -12.38 -21.69
CA CYS A 233 11.65 -13.73 -22.28
C CYS A 233 10.22 -14.31 -22.27
N TRP A 234 9.22 -13.58 -21.77
CA TRP A 234 7.81 -13.97 -21.69
C TRP A 234 6.88 -12.91 -22.27
#